data_54da2c2267015986590bcbe56df21268
#
_entry.id   54da2c2267015986590bcbe56df21268
#
_cell.length_a   1.000
_cell.length_b   1.000
_cell.length_c   1.000
_cell.angle_alpha   90.00
_cell.angle_beta   90.00
_cell.angle_gamma   90.00
#
_symmetry.space_group_name_H-M   'P 1'
#
loop_
_entity.id
_entity.type
_entity.pdbx_description
1 polymer ?
#
loop_
_entity_poly.entity_id
_entity_poly.type
_entity_poly.pdbx_seq_one_letter_code
_entity_poly.pdbx_strand_id
1 'polypeptide(L)'
;EIAQCLVGSEMCIRDSYITIHVPYLPTTKDTINAQTLALCKDGVKILNYARGELVNTAALLEAMDNGKVSGYMTDFPSEAILGRPGIVCTPHLGASTPEAEDNCAVMAAQELSDYLRNGNITHSVNLPEVHQPRAGGKRICIIHKNEPGMISQITALTTEAGLNIENMVNKSKKNMAYTMLDATGAVDARLSEKLSSIPAVIRVRIL
;
A
#
# COMPACT_ATOMS: atom_id res chain seq x y z
N GLU A 1 -0.93 -16.79 -0.51
CA GLU A 1 -1.40 -18.20 -0.43
C GLU A 1 -2.09 -18.54 0.89
N ILE A 2 -1.77 -17.88 1.99
CA ILE A 2 -2.41 -18.13 3.30
C ILE A 2 -3.85 -17.61 3.35
N ALA A 3 -4.19 -16.58 2.59
CA ALA A 3 -5.53 -15.99 2.57
C ALA A 3 -6.61 -16.88 1.93
N GLN A 4 -6.25 -17.82 1.06
CA GLN A 4 -7.19 -18.74 0.42
C GLN A 4 -7.56 -19.93 1.32
N CYS A 5 -6.81 -20.19 2.37
CA CYS A 5 -7.07 -21.33 3.27
C CYS A 5 -8.11 -21.04 4.36
N LEU A 6 -8.50 -19.77 4.57
CA LEU A 6 -9.32 -19.37 5.73
C LEU A 6 -10.81 -19.17 5.41
N VAL A 7 -11.21 -19.15 4.15
CA VAL A 7 -12.61 -18.96 3.76
C VAL A 7 -12.98 -19.92 2.65
N GLY A 8 -13.85 -20.88 2.95
CA GLY A 8 -14.41 -21.85 2.00
C GLY A 8 -13.66 -23.18 1.88
N SER A 9 -12.70 -23.47 2.75
CA SER A 9 -12.08 -24.79 2.83
C SER A 9 -12.71 -25.65 3.91
N GLU A 10 -12.52 -26.98 3.82
CA GLU A 10 -12.98 -27.94 4.83
C GLU A 10 -12.49 -27.64 6.27
N MET A 11 -11.49 -26.77 6.44
CA MET A 11 -11.00 -26.34 7.75
C MET A 11 -12.02 -25.46 8.49
N CYS A 12 -12.74 -24.57 7.81
CA CYS A 12 -13.77 -23.74 8.46
C CYS A 12 -14.90 -24.55 9.11
N ILE A 13 -15.18 -25.75 8.57
CA ILE A 13 -16.18 -26.68 9.11
C ILE A 13 -15.77 -27.21 10.49
N ARG A 14 -14.49 -27.18 10.83
CA ARG A 14 -13.93 -27.75 12.08
C ARG A 14 -13.52 -26.72 13.11
N ASP A 15 -13.42 -25.46 12.72
CA ASP A 15 -12.87 -24.42 13.59
C ASP A 15 -13.90 -23.86 14.57
N SER A 16 -13.47 -23.69 15.81
CA SER A 16 -14.26 -23.03 16.85
C SER A 16 -14.00 -21.52 16.90
N TYR A 17 -12.91 -21.08 16.31
CA TYR A 17 -12.47 -19.68 16.23
C TYR A 17 -12.00 -19.36 14.82
N ILE A 18 -12.42 -18.20 14.29
CA ILE A 18 -11.96 -17.66 13.03
C ILE A 18 -11.35 -16.28 13.30
N THR A 19 -10.12 -16.05 12.86
CA THR A 19 -9.47 -14.74 12.93
C THR A 19 -9.13 -14.26 11.54
N ILE A 20 -9.45 -12.98 11.25
CA ILE A 20 -9.34 -12.42 9.92
C ILE A 20 -8.11 -11.51 9.84
N HIS A 21 -7.23 -11.77 8.87
CA HIS A 21 -5.96 -11.05 8.67
C HIS A 21 -5.70 -10.64 7.22
N VAL A 22 -6.75 -10.59 6.39
CA VAL A 22 -6.64 -10.22 4.97
C VAL A 22 -6.87 -8.71 4.77
N PRO A 23 -6.22 -8.07 3.79
CA PRO A 23 -6.52 -6.70 3.44
C PRO A 23 -7.90 -6.58 2.81
N TYR A 24 -8.53 -5.42 2.94
CA TYR A 24 -9.73 -5.11 2.18
C TYR A 24 -9.41 -4.90 0.69
N LEU A 25 -10.02 -5.72 -0.15
CA LEU A 25 -9.98 -5.64 -1.61
C LEU A 25 -11.40 -5.89 -2.13
N PRO A 26 -11.74 -5.52 -3.37
CA PRO A 26 -13.04 -5.89 -3.96
C PRO A 26 -13.33 -7.40 -3.91
N THR A 27 -12.28 -8.22 -3.95
CA THR A 27 -12.37 -9.69 -3.89
C THR A 27 -12.46 -10.26 -2.48
N THR A 28 -12.15 -9.48 -1.45
CA THR A 28 -12.20 -9.90 -0.03
C THR A 28 -13.37 -9.26 0.73
N LYS A 29 -14.10 -8.34 0.09
CA LYS A 29 -15.32 -7.77 0.66
C LYS A 29 -16.31 -8.89 1.00
N ASP A 30 -16.98 -8.76 2.16
CA ASP A 30 -17.97 -9.74 2.63
C ASP A 30 -17.43 -11.20 2.62
N THR A 31 -16.15 -11.38 2.93
CA THR A 31 -15.53 -12.71 3.08
C THR A 31 -16.28 -13.57 4.10
N ILE A 32 -16.73 -12.96 5.20
CA ILE A 32 -17.68 -13.55 6.14
C ILE A 32 -19.08 -13.08 5.74
N ASN A 33 -19.88 -14.00 5.22
CA ASN A 33 -21.23 -13.79 4.74
C ASN A 33 -22.12 -15.00 5.09
N ALA A 34 -23.40 -14.96 4.73
CA ALA A 34 -24.35 -16.03 5.04
C ALA A 34 -23.91 -17.40 4.51
N GLN A 35 -23.30 -17.43 3.32
CA GLN A 35 -22.87 -18.71 2.70
C GLN A 35 -21.66 -19.30 3.44
N THR A 36 -20.65 -18.47 3.77
CA THR A 36 -19.46 -18.93 4.49
C THR A 36 -19.79 -19.28 5.95
N LEU A 37 -20.68 -18.52 6.58
CA LEU A 37 -21.17 -18.82 7.94
C LEU A 37 -21.95 -20.14 7.99
N ALA A 38 -22.73 -20.46 6.97
CA ALA A 38 -23.45 -21.73 6.91
C ALA A 38 -22.53 -22.95 6.97
N LEU A 39 -21.30 -22.82 6.46
CA LEU A 39 -20.29 -23.90 6.49
C LEU A 39 -19.62 -24.06 7.85
N CYS A 40 -19.68 -23.06 8.73
CA CYS A 40 -19.01 -23.11 10.03
C CYS A 40 -19.75 -24.01 11.02
N LYS A 41 -19.07 -24.39 12.10
CA LYS A 41 -19.71 -25.01 13.25
C LYS A 41 -20.71 -24.07 13.93
N ASP A 42 -21.73 -24.64 14.52
CA ASP A 42 -22.59 -23.89 15.43
C ASP A 42 -21.79 -23.40 16.65
N GLY A 43 -22.01 -22.16 17.02
CA GLY A 43 -21.29 -21.53 18.11
C GLY A 43 -19.89 -21.03 17.76
N VAL A 44 -19.54 -20.93 16.47
CA VAL A 44 -18.24 -20.35 16.06
C VAL A 44 -18.05 -18.93 16.60
N LYS A 45 -16.80 -18.59 16.93
CA LYS A 45 -16.41 -17.24 17.36
C LYS A 45 -15.52 -16.60 16.30
N ILE A 46 -15.76 -15.32 16.04
CA ILE A 46 -15.07 -14.59 14.96
C ILE A 46 -14.34 -13.39 15.56
N LEU A 47 -13.08 -13.22 15.19
CA LEU A 47 -12.24 -12.09 15.56
C LEU A 47 -11.86 -11.34 14.27
N ASN A 48 -12.25 -10.07 14.18
CA ASN A 48 -11.95 -9.22 13.04
C ASN A 48 -11.23 -7.94 13.49
N TYR A 49 -9.93 -7.98 13.41
CA TYR A 49 -9.04 -6.83 13.61
C TYR A 49 -8.37 -6.38 12.30
N ALA A 50 -8.93 -6.79 11.15
CA ALA A 50 -8.38 -6.45 9.85
C ALA A 50 -9.10 -5.26 9.22
N ARG A 51 -10.35 -5.42 8.78
CA ARG A 51 -11.20 -4.35 8.23
C ARG A 51 -12.68 -4.71 8.41
N GLY A 52 -13.51 -3.71 8.73
CA GLY A 52 -14.94 -3.92 9.00
C GLY A 52 -15.70 -4.55 7.84
N GLU A 53 -15.40 -4.11 6.62
CA GLU A 53 -16.09 -4.55 5.39
C GLU A 53 -15.81 -6.00 4.97
N LEU A 54 -14.93 -6.69 5.67
CA LEU A 54 -14.68 -8.12 5.46
C LEU A 54 -15.80 -9.00 6.01
N VAL A 55 -16.63 -8.44 6.90
CA VAL A 55 -17.75 -9.13 7.53
C VAL A 55 -19.06 -8.48 7.10
N ASN A 56 -19.94 -9.24 6.47
CA ASN A 56 -21.30 -8.79 6.20
C ASN A 56 -22.07 -8.69 7.51
N THR A 57 -22.34 -7.47 7.97
CA THR A 57 -22.96 -7.21 9.27
C THR A 57 -24.34 -7.84 9.40
N ALA A 58 -25.16 -7.78 8.36
CA ALA A 58 -26.51 -8.33 8.40
C ALA A 58 -26.47 -9.87 8.56
N ALA A 59 -25.64 -10.53 7.78
CA ALA A 59 -25.44 -11.98 7.87
C ALA A 59 -24.86 -12.42 9.22
N LEU A 60 -23.93 -11.62 9.77
CA LEU A 60 -23.38 -11.85 11.09
C LEU A 60 -24.45 -11.81 12.19
N LEU A 61 -25.26 -10.76 12.18
CA LEU A 61 -26.32 -10.56 13.18
C LEU A 61 -27.36 -11.69 13.12
N GLU A 62 -27.80 -12.06 11.92
CA GLU A 62 -28.69 -13.21 11.72
C GLU A 62 -28.07 -14.52 12.23
N ALA A 63 -26.78 -14.75 11.95
CA ALA A 63 -26.06 -15.92 12.43
C ALA A 63 -25.86 -15.93 13.95
N MET A 64 -25.80 -14.78 14.58
CA MET A 64 -25.79 -14.68 16.06
C MET A 64 -27.17 -14.95 16.66
N ASP A 65 -28.21 -14.41 16.07
CA ASP A 65 -29.60 -14.58 16.55
C ASP A 65 -30.05 -16.05 16.47
N ASN A 66 -29.53 -16.82 15.51
CA ASN A 66 -29.84 -18.25 15.37
C ASN A 66 -28.79 -19.19 16.05
N GLY A 67 -27.81 -18.65 16.75
CA GLY A 67 -26.80 -19.40 17.50
C GLY A 67 -25.65 -19.98 16.65
N LYS A 68 -25.60 -19.70 15.35
CA LYS A 68 -24.51 -20.14 14.47
C LYS A 68 -23.20 -19.48 14.86
N VAL A 69 -23.23 -18.19 15.22
CA VAL A 69 -22.10 -17.43 15.76
C VAL A 69 -22.37 -17.14 17.24
N SER A 70 -21.50 -17.57 18.14
CA SER A 70 -21.62 -17.37 19.59
C SER A 70 -20.86 -16.14 20.11
N GLY A 71 -20.00 -15.55 19.30
CA GLY A 71 -19.22 -14.39 19.68
C GLY A 71 -18.56 -13.70 18.49
N TYR A 72 -18.54 -12.38 18.52
CA TYR A 72 -17.83 -11.53 17.56
C TYR A 72 -17.01 -10.49 18.29
N MET A 73 -15.73 -10.38 17.94
CA MET A 73 -14.84 -9.37 18.49
C MET A 73 -14.23 -8.55 17.36
N THR A 74 -14.28 -7.22 17.49
CA THR A 74 -13.78 -6.31 16.45
C THR A 74 -13.38 -4.97 17.03
N ASP A 75 -12.48 -4.26 16.33
CA ASP A 75 -12.16 -2.86 16.56
C ASP A 75 -12.74 -1.91 15.48
N PHE A 76 -13.75 -2.41 14.75
CA PHE A 76 -14.55 -1.65 13.78
C PHE A 76 -16.01 -1.54 14.25
N PRO A 77 -16.29 -0.76 15.32
CA PRO A 77 -17.63 -0.61 15.83
C PRO A 77 -18.56 0.09 14.82
N SER A 78 -19.81 -0.35 14.76
CA SER A 78 -20.89 0.32 14.04
C SER A 78 -22.16 0.35 14.88
N GLU A 79 -23.08 1.24 14.58
CA GLU A 79 -24.35 1.35 15.33
C GLU A 79 -25.12 0.02 15.37
N ALA A 80 -25.02 -0.78 14.31
CA ALA A 80 -25.73 -2.05 14.21
C ALA A 80 -25.23 -3.12 15.20
N ILE A 81 -23.95 -3.06 15.62
CA ILE A 81 -23.32 -4.09 16.45
C ILE A 81 -23.04 -3.62 17.88
N LEU A 82 -23.02 -2.32 18.13
CA LEU A 82 -22.76 -1.78 19.48
C LEU A 82 -23.85 -2.19 20.47
N GLY A 83 -23.40 -2.66 21.64
CA GLY A 83 -24.31 -3.06 22.73
C GLY A 83 -25.02 -4.39 22.51
N ARG A 84 -24.80 -5.12 21.43
CA ARG A 84 -25.39 -6.43 21.20
C ARG A 84 -24.73 -7.52 22.08
N PRO A 85 -25.53 -8.41 22.70
CA PRO A 85 -24.98 -9.56 23.44
C PRO A 85 -24.07 -10.43 22.54
N GLY A 86 -22.95 -10.88 23.09
CA GLY A 86 -21.98 -11.71 22.34
C GLY A 86 -21.06 -10.93 21.40
N ILE A 87 -21.22 -9.60 21.30
CA ILE A 87 -20.30 -8.75 20.53
C ILE A 87 -19.42 -7.92 21.48
N VAL A 88 -18.12 -7.96 21.23
CA VAL A 88 -17.14 -7.13 21.93
C VAL A 88 -16.49 -6.19 20.93
N CYS A 89 -16.72 -4.91 21.13
CA CYS A 89 -16.08 -3.85 20.36
C CYS A 89 -14.96 -3.20 21.18
N THR A 90 -13.76 -3.11 20.59
CA THR A 90 -12.64 -2.38 21.18
C THR A 90 -12.35 -1.12 20.36
N PRO A 91 -11.68 -0.10 20.92
CA PRO A 91 -11.16 0.99 20.13
C PRO A 91 -10.13 0.50 19.10
N HIS A 92 -10.08 1.15 17.93
CA HIS A 92 -9.09 0.85 16.87
C HIS A 92 -7.76 1.55 17.18
N LEU A 93 -6.96 0.96 18.06
CA LEU A 93 -5.73 1.55 18.61
C LEU A 93 -4.47 0.71 18.36
N GLY A 94 -4.52 -0.25 17.44
CA GLY A 94 -3.41 -1.18 17.22
C GLY A 94 -2.07 -0.53 16.85
N ALA A 95 -2.09 0.66 16.25
CA ALA A 95 -0.91 1.44 15.89
C ALA A 95 -0.82 2.80 16.63
N SER A 96 -1.72 3.05 17.59
CA SER A 96 -1.84 4.36 18.27
C SER A 96 -1.25 4.28 19.68
N THR A 97 -0.04 3.77 19.80
CA THR A 97 0.76 3.96 21.00
C THR A 97 1.64 5.20 20.85
N PRO A 98 2.00 5.93 21.92
CA PRO A 98 2.88 7.09 21.83
C PRO A 98 4.18 6.80 21.06
N GLU A 99 4.81 5.66 21.30
CA GLU A 99 6.03 5.25 20.62
C GLU A 99 5.80 4.97 19.13
N ALA A 100 4.64 4.40 18.75
CA ALA A 100 4.32 4.15 17.34
C ALA A 100 4.06 5.46 16.59
N GLU A 101 3.35 6.40 17.19
CA GLU A 101 3.06 7.71 16.64
C GLU A 101 4.35 8.52 16.43
N ASP A 102 5.23 8.58 17.46
CA ASP A 102 6.52 9.24 17.38
C ASP A 102 7.41 8.62 16.29
N ASN A 103 7.51 7.29 16.25
CA ASN A 103 8.29 6.59 15.24
C ASN A 103 7.75 6.83 13.83
N CYS A 104 6.44 6.79 13.63
CA CYS A 104 5.82 7.07 12.34
C CYS A 104 6.12 8.51 11.88
N ALA A 105 6.01 9.49 12.76
CA ALA A 105 6.32 10.89 12.47
C ALA A 105 7.78 11.09 12.07
N VAL A 106 8.71 10.51 12.84
CA VAL A 106 10.15 10.58 12.56
C VAL A 106 10.49 9.90 11.25
N MET A 107 10.00 8.68 11.01
CA MET A 107 10.23 7.96 9.76
C MET A 107 9.69 8.73 8.56
N ALA A 108 8.46 9.22 8.62
CA ALA A 108 7.85 9.99 7.53
C ALA A 108 8.65 11.27 7.23
N ALA A 109 9.11 11.97 8.25
CA ALA A 109 9.94 13.18 8.11
C ALA A 109 11.31 12.85 7.47
N GLN A 110 11.95 11.77 7.87
CA GLN A 110 13.21 11.30 7.31
C GLN A 110 13.08 10.92 5.84
N GLU A 111 12.09 10.10 5.50
CA GLU A 111 11.81 9.65 4.14
C GLU A 111 11.48 10.82 3.21
N LEU A 112 10.63 11.74 3.66
CA LEU A 112 10.31 12.95 2.91
C LEU A 112 11.54 13.84 2.72
N SER A 113 12.35 14.02 3.77
CA SER A 113 13.60 14.79 3.69
C SER A 113 14.59 14.18 2.70
N ASP A 114 14.75 12.84 2.73
CA ASP A 114 15.63 12.14 1.79
C ASP A 114 15.12 12.23 0.35
N TYR A 115 13.80 12.07 0.14
CA TYR A 115 13.20 12.31 -1.18
C TYR A 115 13.43 13.74 -1.67
N LEU A 116 13.22 14.74 -0.82
CA LEU A 116 13.36 16.15 -1.21
C LEU A 116 14.81 16.53 -1.50
N ARG A 117 15.77 16.03 -0.73
CA ARG A 117 17.20 16.38 -0.84
C ARG A 117 17.95 15.50 -1.82
N ASN A 118 17.66 14.22 -1.84
CA ASN A 118 18.43 13.21 -2.57
C ASN A 118 17.65 12.50 -3.68
N GLY A 119 16.31 12.65 -3.72
CA GLY A 119 15.48 11.96 -4.70
C GLY A 119 15.24 10.49 -4.40
N ASN A 120 15.74 9.94 -3.29
CA ASN A 120 15.52 8.56 -2.92
C ASN A 120 14.06 8.31 -2.58
N ILE A 121 13.57 7.12 -2.87
CA ILE A 121 12.20 6.69 -2.58
C ILE A 121 12.25 5.44 -1.72
N THR A 122 11.68 5.51 -0.52
CA THR A 122 11.56 4.43 0.45
C THR A 122 10.11 4.28 0.86
N HIS A 123 9.62 3.05 1.03
CA HIS A 123 8.27 2.66 1.48
C HIS A 123 7.10 3.30 0.69
N SER A 124 7.33 3.71 -0.56
CA SER A 124 6.27 4.30 -1.38
C SER A 124 5.21 3.28 -1.78
N VAL A 125 3.93 3.65 -1.65
CA VAL A 125 2.79 2.81 -2.03
C VAL A 125 2.70 2.64 -3.55
N ASN A 126 2.97 3.68 -4.31
CA ASN A 126 2.72 3.76 -5.76
C ASN A 126 3.97 3.83 -6.63
N LEU A 127 5.12 4.19 -6.06
CA LEU A 127 6.39 4.26 -6.78
C LEU A 127 7.32 3.12 -6.36
N PRO A 128 8.27 2.72 -7.22
CA PRO A 128 9.28 1.73 -6.85
C PRO A 128 10.24 2.29 -5.80
N GLU A 129 10.77 1.41 -4.98
CA GLU A 129 11.84 1.76 -4.05
C GLU A 129 13.15 1.97 -4.82
N VAL A 130 13.72 3.17 -4.69
CA VAL A 130 14.95 3.57 -5.38
C VAL A 130 15.86 4.32 -4.41
N HIS A 131 17.07 3.83 -4.30
CA HIS A 131 18.12 4.47 -3.53
C HIS A 131 19.41 4.52 -4.38
N GLN A 132 20.02 5.71 -4.48
CA GLN A 132 21.31 5.92 -5.15
C GLN A 132 22.10 6.95 -4.35
N PRO A 133 23.29 6.61 -3.85
CA PRO A 133 24.19 7.57 -3.22
C PRO A 133 24.48 8.76 -4.15
N ARG A 134 24.64 9.96 -3.62
CA ARG A 134 25.04 11.13 -4.42
C ARG A 134 26.48 10.97 -4.88
N ALA A 135 26.69 11.06 -6.19
CA ALA A 135 28.03 11.01 -6.80
C ALA A 135 28.61 12.40 -7.13
N GLY A 136 27.95 13.47 -6.67
CA GLY A 136 28.24 14.83 -7.10
C GLY A 136 27.45 15.22 -8.36
N GLY A 137 27.70 16.43 -8.87
CA GLY A 137 26.97 16.94 -10.02
C GLY A 137 25.49 17.24 -9.76
N LYS A 138 24.72 17.27 -10.82
CA LYS A 138 23.26 17.47 -10.78
C LYS A 138 22.54 16.14 -10.82
N ARG A 139 21.52 16.00 -9.98
CA ARG A 139 20.65 14.83 -10.00
C ARG A 139 19.34 15.18 -10.67
N ILE A 140 18.97 14.40 -11.68
CA ILE A 140 17.71 14.53 -12.39
C ILE A 140 16.82 13.35 -12.02
N CYS A 141 15.66 13.65 -11.46
CA CYS A 141 14.69 12.67 -10.98
C CYS A 141 13.43 12.77 -11.83
N ILE A 142 13.01 11.66 -12.44
CA ILE A 142 11.92 11.64 -13.41
C ILE A 142 10.92 10.58 -13.02
N ILE A 143 9.69 10.99 -12.71
CA ILE A 143 8.54 10.08 -12.55
C ILE A 143 7.86 9.97 -13.91
N HIS A 144 7.69 8.75 -14.40
CA HIS A 144 7.08 8.52 -15.71
C HIS A 144 6.26 7.23 -15.73
N LYS A 145 5.44 7.06 -16.77
CA LYS A 145 4.78 5.78 -17.04
C LYS A 145 5.80 4.74 -17.45
N ASN A 146 5.53 3.50 -17.09
CA ASN A 146 6.39 2.37 -17.46
C ASN A 146 6.07 1.92 -18.89
N GLU A 147 6.58 2.65 -19.88
CA GLU A 147 6.35 2.43 -21.30
C GLU A 147 7.68 2.16 -22.03
N PRO A 148 7.67 1.41 -23.14
CA PRO A 148 8.88 1.16 -23.94
C PRO A 148 9.52 2.46 -24.46
N GLY A 149 10.83 2.48 -24.54
CA GLY A 149 11.58 3.60 -25.12
C GLY A 149 11.79 4.80 -24.21
N MET A 150 11.29 4.79 -22.97
CA MET A 150 11.44 5.93 -22.04
C MET A 150 12.91 6.24 -21.73
N ILE A 151 13.70 5.21 -21.41
CA ILE A 151 15.12 5.39 -21.09
C ILE A 151 15.87 6.01 -22.29
N SER A 152 15.62 5.53 -23.50
CA SER A 152 16.26 6.05 -24.71
C SER A 152 15.92 7.53 -24.94
N GLN A 153 14.68 7.93 -24.75
CA GLN A 153 14.25 9.34 -24.88
C GLN A 153 14.90 10.24 -23.81
N ILE A 154 14.91 9.76 -22.56
CA ILE A 154 15.50 10.49 -21.42
C ILE A 154 17.01 10.69 -21.65
N THR A 155 17.72 9.63 -22.00
CA THR A 155 19.17 9.70 -22.21
C THR A 155 19.53 10.51 -23.44
N ALA A 156 18.77 10.43 -24.53
CA ALA A 156 18.99 11.23 -25.73
C ALA A 156 18.89 12.73 -25.42
N LEU A 157 17.82 13.18 -24.73
CA LEU A 157 17.66 14.58 -24.35
C LEU A 157 18.75 15.04 -23.35
N THR A 158 19.18 14.18 -22.46
CA THR A 158 20.28 14.47 -21.52
C THR A 158 21.61 14.67 -22.28
N THR A 159 21.89 13.79 -23.25
CA THR A 159 23.09 13.89 -24.10
C THR A 159 23.02 15.11 -25.02
N GLU A 160 21.87 15.39 -25.64
CA GLU A 160 21.66 16.59 -26.47
C GLU A 160 21.89 17.90 -25.67
N ALA A 161 21.58 17.88 -24.38
CA ALA A 161 21.86 18.99 -23.48
C ALA A 161 23.33 19.11 -23.09
N GLY A 162 24.22 18.25 -23.61
CA GLY A 162 25.66 18.27 -23.32
C GLY A 162 26.04 17.72 -21.94
N LEU A 163 25.16 16.95 -21.31
CA LEU A 163 25.45 16.37 -20.01
C LEU A 163 26.07 14.96 -20.15
N ASN A 164 27.03 14.68 -19.31
CA ASN A 164 27.59 13.34 -19.15
C ASN A 164 26.90 12.64 -17.97
N ILE A 165 26.31 11.45 -18.22
CA ILE A 165 25.63 10.65 -17.20
C ILE A 165 26.68 9.82 -16.44
N GLU A 166 26.85 10.11 -15.16
CA GLU A 166 27.79 9.40 -14.29
C GLU A 166 27.14 8.13 -13.67
N ASN A 167 25.90 8.27 -13.23
CA ASN A 167 25.13 7.17 -12.66
C ASN A 167 23.68 7.28 -13.09
N MET A 168 23.04 6.12 -13.27
CA MET A 168 21.62 6.04 -13.57
C MET A 168 20.99 4.82 -12.94
N VAL A 169 19.82 4.99 -12.37
CA VAL A 169 18.94 3.92 -11.93
C VAL A 169 17.54 4.15 -12.48
N ASN A 170 16.94 3.09 -13.00
CA ASN A 170 15.53 3.08 -13.36
C ASN A 170 14.86 1.87 -12.75
N LYS A 171 13.79 2.07 -12.03
CA LYS A 171 12.95 1.00 -11.50
C LYS A 171 11.49 1.25 -11.80
N SER A 172 10.73 0.18 -11.94
CA SER A 172 9.29 0.24 -12.19
C SER A 172 8.50 -0.52 -11.15
N LYS A 173 7.27 -0.08 -10.92
CA LYS A 173 6.27 -0.72 -10.09
C LYS A 173 4.92 -0.60 -10.80
N LYS A 174 4.43 -1.71 -11.33
CA LYS A 174 3.21 -1.74 -12.16
C LYS A 174 3.35 -0.81 -13.40
N ASN A 175 2.48 0.17 -13.53
CA ASN A 175 2.44 1.13 -14.63
C ASN A 175 3.27 2.40 -14.40
N MET A 176 3.97 2.50 -13.28
CA MET A 176 4.80 3.64 -12.92
C MET A 176 6.28 3.26 -12.92
N ALA A 177 7.12 4.19 -13.34
CA ALA A 177 8.56 4.07 -13.24
C ALA A 177 9.19 5.34 -12.69
N TYR A 178 10.34 5.18 -12.10
CA TYR A 178 11.16 6.27 -11.59
C TYR A 178 12.58 6.11 -12.10
N THR A 179 13.04 7.12 -12.84
CA THR A 179 14.41 7.22 -13.30
C THR A 179 15.12 8.31 -12.52
N MET A 180 16.27 7.98 -11.97
CA MET A 180 17.17 8.92 -11.32
C MET A 180 18.53 8.82 -11.99
N LEU A 181 19.09 9.94 -12.40
CA LEU A 181 20.42 10.01 -13.00
C LEU A 181 21.23 11.15 -12.38
N ASP A 182 22.49 10.90 -12.16
CA ASP A 182 23.49 11.90 -11.78
C ASP A 182 24.28 12.27 -13.03
N ALA A 183 24.38 13.56 -13.32
CA ALA A 183 25.04 14.05 -14.52
C ALA A 183 25.95 15.24 -14.20
N THR A 184 27.05 15.33 -14.95
CA THR A 184 28.00 16.44 -14.95
C THR A 184 27.81 17.29 -16.19
N GLY A 185 28.06 18.59 -16.04
CA GLY A 185 27.84 19.59 -17.10
C GLY A 185 26.90 20.71 -16.65
N ALA A 186 26.71 21.68 -17.52
CA ALA A 186 25.81 22.81 -17.24
C ALA A 186 24.36 22.42 -17.57
N VAL A 187 23.53 22.24 -16.54
CA VAL A 187 22.10 21.96 -16.73
C VAL A 187 21.38 23.24 -17.13
N ASP A 188 20.89 23.29 -18.36
CA ASP A 188 20.00 24.36 -18.85
C ASP A 188 18.58 24.14 -18.28
N ALA A 189 17.91 25.22 -17.88
CA ALA A 189 16.50 25.20 -17.46
C ALA A 189 15.58 24.56 -18.51
N ARG A 190 15.91 24.70 -19.78
CA ARG A 190 15.21 24.07 -20.91
C ARG A 190 15.21 22.56 -20.90
N LEU A 191 16.20 21.91 -20.23
CA LEU A 191 16.21 20.45 -20.13
C LEU A 191 15.01 19.92 -19.34
N SER A 192 14.65 20.58 -18.24
CA SER A 192 13.47 20.20 -17.45
C SER A 192 12.19 20.31 -18.29
N GLU A 193 12.05 21.35 -19.12
CA GLU A 193 10.91 21.52 -20.01
C GLU A 193 10.88 20.45 -21.11
N LYS A 194 12.01 20.18 -21.76
CA LYS A 194 12.14 19.14 -22.78
C LYS A 194 11.79 17.74 -22.21
N LEU A 195 12.32 17.40 -21.06
CA LEU A 195 12.00 16.14 -20.40
C LEU A 195 10.52 16.05 -20.02
N SER A 196 9.95 17.15 -19.54
CA SER A 196 8.52 17.23 -19.19
C SER A 196 7.60 17.18 -20.41
N SER A 197 8.09 17.49 -21.61
CA SER A 197 7.32 17.41 -22.84
C SER A 197 7.15 15.98 -23.37
N ILE A 198 7.87 15.00 -22.86
CA ILE A 198 7.66 13.58 -23.19
C ILE A 198 6.29 13.15 -22.65
N PRO A 199 5.36 12.66 -23.48
CA PRO A 199 3.96 12.41 -23.05
C PRO A 199 3.80 11.46 -21.85
N ALA A 200 4.73 10.54 -21.68
CA ALA A 200 4.72 9.58 -20.59
C ALA A 200 5.39 10.11 -19.29
N VAL A 201 6.03 11.27 -19.33
CA VAL A 201 6.65 11.90 -18.14
C VAL A 201 5.57 12.62 -17.34
N ILE A 202 5.58 12.37 -16.03
CA ILE A 202 4.63 12.95 -15.09
C ILE A 202 5.26 14.12 -14.33
N ARG A 203 6.53 13.94 -13.92
CA ARG A 203 7.24 14.96 -13.15
C ARG A 203 8.74 14.85 -13.35
N VAL A 204 9.38 16.00 -13.51
CA VAL A 204 10.84 16.15 -13.51
C VAL A 204 11.25 17.03 -12.32
N ARG A 205 12.33 16.65 -11.66
CA ARG A 205 12.98 17.43 -10.61
C ARG A 205 14.49 17.39 -10.82
N ILE A 206 15.14 18.55 -10.68
CA ILE A 206 16.59 18.69 -10.71
C ILE A 206 17.05 19.13 -9.31
N LEU A 207 17.99 18.36 -8.74
CA LEU A 207 18.50 18.51 -7.37
C LEU A 207 19.99 18.86 -7.37
#